data_59331b6d339cba7a731d31d13cb031c8
#
_entry.id   59331b6d339cba7a731d31d13cb031c8
#
_cell.length_a   1.000
_cell.length_b   1.000
_cell.length_c   1.000
_cell.angle_alpha   90.00
_cell.angle_beta   90.00
_cell.angle_gamma   90.00
#
_symmetry.space_group_name_H-M   'P 1'
#
loop_
_entity.id
_entity.type
_entity.pdbx_description
1 polymer ?
#
loop_
_entity_poly.entity_id
_entity_poly.type
_entity_poly.pdbx_seq_one_letter_code
_entity_poly.pdbx_strand_id
1 'polypeptide(L)'
;MENRLEKESLELIKSLKLPALVSEIFNENISDPEIDELMKYNYHKPDSIFVLSEEGREIYHVERFMPILEFNSSQILAYDVSRSGFILYDLEQGIENPHAYTWDGIWLDEVSFWWENEWEDDEIRKVAKALDLKYVDEIIESLEQNDEEGTLSTFEEKDAWLNKMINKYGLRVE
;
A
#
# COMPACT_ATOMS: atom_id res chain seq x y z
N MET A 1 0.18 -2.68 28.28
CA MET A 1 1.62 -2.71 27.93
C MET A 1 1.77 -2.31 26.46
N GLU A 2 2.61 -1.35 26.22
CA GLU A 2 2.85 -0.88 24.84
C GLU A 2 3.53 -1.99 24.02
N ASN A 3 3.00 -2.28 22.84
CA ASN A 3 3.58 -3.29 21.97
C ASN A 3 4.87 -2.74 21.36
N ARG A 4 5.99 -3.41 21.60
CA ARG A 4 7.31 -3.00 21.12
C ARG A 4 7.34 -2.86 19.58
N LEU A 5 6.80 -3.84 18.86
CA LEU A 5 6.78 -3.83 17.41
C LEU A 5 5.93 -2.67 16.87
N GLU A 6 4.80 -2.38 17.49
CA GLU A 6 3.96 -1.23 17.14
C GLU A 6 4.72 0.09 17.26
N LYS A 7 5.46 0.25 18.35
CA LYS A 7 6.31 1.42 18.57
C LYS A 7 7.42 1.53 17.51
N GLU A 8 8.10 0.44 17.23
CA GLU A 8 9.16 0.39 16.22
C GLU A 8 8.61 0.71 14.83
N SER A 9 7.43 0.22 14.47
CA SER A 9 6.74 0.55 13.22
C SER A 9 6.43 2.04 13.11
N LEU A 10 5.91 2.65 14.15
CA LEU A 10 5.61 4.09 14.16
C LEU A 10 6.89 4.94 14.08
N GLU A 11 7.94 4.55 14.75
CA GLU A 11 9.25 5.21 14.66
C GLU A 11 9.81 5.11 13.22
N LEU A 12 9.66 3.97 12.56
CA LEU A 12 10.07 3.78 11.18
C LEU A 12 9.29 4.68 10.22
N ILE A 13 7.97 4.76 10.36
CA ILE A 13 7.11 5.65 9.56
C ILE A 13 7.63 7.09 9.64
N LYS A 14 7.97 7.55 10.82
CA LYS A 14 8.53 8.89 11.04
C LYS A 14 9.93 9.05 10.44
N SER A 15 10.80 8.06 10.61
CA SER A 15 12.18 8.11 10.10
C SER A 15 12.24 8.10 8.58
N LEU A 16 11.33 7.38 7.92
CA LEU A 16 11.18 7.36 6.47
C LEU A 16 10.54 8.64 5.91
N LYS A 17 10.04 9.50 6.80
CA LYS A 17 9.31 10.73 6.44
C LYS A 17 8.14 10.46 5.50
N LEU A 18 7.41 9.39 5.76
CA LEU A 18 6.21 9.07 5.01
C LEU A 18 5.15 10.18 5.20
N PRO A 19 4.22 10.35 4.25
CA PRO A 19 3.19 11.37 4.36
C PRO A 19 2.40 11.28 5.67
N ALA A 20 1.93 12.41 6.17
CA ALA A 20 1.19 12.50 7.44
C ALA A 20 -0.02 11.55 7.47
N LEU A 21 -0.68 11.34 6.34
CA LEU A 21 -1.82 10.42 6.23
C LEU A 21 -1.46 9.00 6.69
N VAL A 22 -0.23 8.52 6.46
CA VAL A 22 0.20 7.19 6.91
C VAL A 22 0.15 7.08 8.43
N SER A 23 0.66 8.08 9.14
CA SER A 23 0.57 8.13 10.60
C SER A 23 -0.86 8.30 11.10
N GLU A 24 -1.69 9.06 10.39
CA GLU A 24 -3.10 9.23 10.72
C GLU A 24 -3.87 7.90 10.59
N ILE A 25 -3.62 7.13 9.51
CA ILE A 25 -4.20 5.78 9.35
C ILE A 25 -3.71 4.85 10.46
N PHE A 26 -2.41 4.85 10.73
CA PHE A 26 -1.80 4.04 11.80
C PHE A 26 -2.40 4.34 13.17
N ASN A 27 -2.66 5.61 13.46
CA ASN A 27 -3.26 6.05 14.72
C ASN A 27 -4.79 6.02 14.72
N GLU A 28 -5.41 5.55 13.64
CA GLU A 28 -6.87 5.51 13.45
C GLU A 28 -7.55 6.87 13.66
N ASN A 29 -6.90 7.93 13.20
CA ASN A 29 -7.34 9.31 13.37
C ASN A 29 -7.04 10.15 12.11
N ILE A 30 -7.76 9.87 11.03
CA ILE A 30 -7.65 10.64 9.78
C ILE A 30 -8.35 11.98 9.97
N SER A 31 -7.60 13.08 9.80
CA SER A 31 -8.10 14.44 10.09
C SER A 31 -9.04 14.98 9.01
N ASP A 32 -8.86 14.61 7.76
CA ASP A 32 -9.76 15.01 6.66
C ASP A 32 -10.97 14.09 6.61
N PRO A 33 -12.22 14.60 6.82
CA PRO A 33 -13.41 13.74 6.85
C PRO A 33 -13.72 13.02 5.55
N GLU A 34 -13.39 13.60 4.40
CA GLU A 34 -13.60 12.97 3.10
C GLU A 34 -12.61 11.83 2.88
N ILE A 35 -11.35 12.05 3.21
CA ILE A 35 -10.32 11.00 3.16
C ILE A 35 -10.66 9.87 4.15
N ASP A 36 -11.09 10.22 5.37
CA ASP A 36 -11.51 9.24 6.36
C ASP A 36 -12.63 8.34 5.82
N GLU A 37 -13.66 8.93 5.22
CA GLU A 37 -14.77 8.16 4.64
C GLU A 37 -14.33 7.22 3.51
N LEU A 38 -13.36 7.65 2.70
CA LEU A 38 -12.82 6.84 1.59
C LEU A 38 -11.90 5.71 2.07
N MET A 39 -11.16 5.91 3.15
CA MET A 39 -10.03 5.05 3.54
C MET A 39 -10.31 4.14 4.74
N LYS A 40 -11.17 4.53 5.66
CA LYS A 40 -11.33 3.89 6.98
C LYS A 40 -11.72 2.42 6.98
N TYR A 41 -12.33 1.92 5.92
CA TYR A 41 -12.77 0.51 5.85
C TYR A 41 -11.71 -0.43 5.32
N ASN A 42 -10.73 0.08 4.57
CA ASN A 42 -9.77 -0.75 3.86
C ASN A 42 -8.33 -0.56 4.33
N TYR A 43 -8.03 0.49 5.08
CA TYR A 43 -6.66 0.84 5.49
C TYR A 43 -6.59 1.09 6.98
N HIS A 44 -5.74 0.32 7.67
CA HIS A 44 -5.68 0.30 9.12
C HIS A 44 -4.25 0.16 9.64
N LYS A 45 -4.12 0.34 10.94
CA LYS A 45 -2.96 -0.12 11.68
C LYS A 45 -2.84 -1.65 11.51
N PRO A 46 -1.64 -2.21 11.34
CA PRO A 46 -1.48 -3.66 11.12
C PRO A 46 -1.66 -4.50 12.39
N ASP A 47 -2.82 -4.39 13.02
CA ASP A 47 -3.16 -5.09 14.26
C ASP A 47 -3.09 -6.60 14.13
N SER A 48 -3.38 -7.14 12.93
CA SER A 48 -3.31 -8.58 12.68
C SER A 48 -1.91 -9.16 12.91
N ILE A 49 -0.86 -8.35 12.75
CA ILE A 49 0.52 -8.73 13.09
C ILE A 49 0.84 -8.38 14.54
N PHE A 50 0.39 -7.23 15.03
CA PHE A 50 0.74 -6.76 16.38
C PHE A 50 0.14 -7.63 17.48
N VAL A 51 -1.01 -8.26 17.25
CA VAL A 51 -1.65 -9.16 18.23
C VAL A 51 -0.99 -10.54 18.32
N LEU A 52 -0.15 -10.91 17.36
CA LEU A 52 0.55 -12.20 17.36
C LEU A 52 1.62 -12.25 18.46
N SER A 53 1.87 -13.45 18.98
CA SER A 53 3.02 -13.72 19.83
C SER A 53 4.33 -13.56 19.04
N GLU A 54 5.45 -13.46 19.72
CA GLU A 54 6.77 -13.41 19.06
C GLU A 54 6.98 -14.64 18.15
N GLU A 55 6.62 -15.83 18.62
CA GLU A 55 6.67 -17.06 17.84
C GLU A 55 5.77 -16.99 16.59
N GLY A 56 4.54 -16.45 16.73
CA GLY A 56 3.61 -16.27 15.61
C GLY A 56 4.10 -15.30 14.56
N ARG A 57 4.96 -14.35 14.92
CA ARG A 57 5.55 -13.37 14.01
C ARG A 57 6.76 -13.87 13.22
N GLU A 58 7.42 -14.94 13.69
CA GLU A 58 8.67 -15.45 13.09
C GLU A 58 8.51 -15.75 11.60
N ILE A 59 7.38 -16.35 11.20
CA ILE A 59 7.12 -16.69 9.79
C ILE A 59 7.01 -15.47 8.88
N TYR A 60 6.74 -14.29 9.43
CA TYR A 60 6.61 -13.04 8.68
C TYR A 60 7.90 -12.21 8.66
N HIS A 61 8.95 -12.68 9.33
CA HIS A 61 10.26 -12.01 9.37
C HIS A 61 10.15 -10.50 9.64
N VAL A 62 9.40 -10.12 10.68
CA VAL A 62 9.07 -8.72 10.99
C VAL A 62 10.27 -7.83 11.26
N GLU A 63 11.43 -8.39 11.61
CA GLU A 63 12.67 -7.64 11.78
C GLU A 63 13.22 -7.12 10.45
N ARG A 64 13.01 -7.86 9.37
CA ARG A 64 13.35 -7.47 8.01
C ARG A 64 12.21 -6.73 7.33
N PHE A 65 11.00 -7.26 7.43
CA PHE A 65 9.78 -6.72 6.82
C PHE A 65 8.95 -6.03 7.89
N MET A 66 9.33 -4.80 8.21
CA MET A 66 8.68 -4.02 9.26
C MET A 66 7.28 -3.59 8.84
N PRO A 67 6.22 -4.02 9.55
CA PRO A 67 4.86 -3.68 9.17
C PRO A 67 4.57 -2.18 9.32
N ILE A 68 3.87 -1.62 8.34
CA ILE A 68 3.49 -0.20 8.29
C ILE A 68 1.97 -0.03 8.37
N LEU A 69 1.23 -0.65 7.47
CA LEU A 69 -0.24 -0.61 7.39
C LEU A 69 -0.80 -1.99 7.05
N GLU A 70 -2.09 -2.12 7.23
CA GLU A 70 -2.87 -3.28 6.79
C GLU A 70 -3.88 -2.83 5.74
N PHE A 71 -3.91 -3.56 4.61
CA PHE A 71 -4.82 -3.31 3.50
C PHE A 71 -5.88 -4.40 3.44
N ASN A 72 -7.14 -4.01 3.32
CA ASN A 72 -8.26 -4.93 3.04
C ASN A 72 -8.36 -6.11 4.03
N SER A 73 -7.95 -5.89 5.27
CA SER A 73 -8.01 -6.84 6.39
C SER A 73 -7.18 -8.13 6.23
N SER A 74 -6.36 -8.24 5.18
CA SER A 74 -5.57 -9.46 4.92
C SER A 74 -4.15 -9.22 4.44
N GLN A 75 -3.86 -8.04 3.91
CA GLN A 75 -2.56 -7.73 3.34
C GLN A 75 -1.79 -6.76 4.21
N ILE A 76 -0.51 -7.05 4.42
CA ILE A 76 0.39 -6.18 5.19
C ILE A 76 1.30 -5.42 4.25
N LEU A 77 1.22 -4.10 4.30
CA LEU A 77 2.23 -3.22 3.75
C LEU A 77 3.39 -3.15 4.74
N ALA A 78 4.56 -3.57 4.29
CA ALA A 78 5.77 -3.56 5.11
C ALA A 78 6.94 -2.91 4.38
N TYR A 79 7.92 -2.47 5.15
CA TYR A 79 9.19 -1.94 4.62
C TYR A 79 10.26 -3.01 4.73
N ASP A 80 10.89 -3.35 3.60
CA ASP A 80 12.04 -4.24 3.56
C ASP A 80 13.31 -3.45 3.87
N VAL A 81 13.80 -3.60 5.08
CA VAL A 81 15.00 -2.90 5.57
C VAL A 81 16.24 -3.24 4.73
N SER A 82 16.32 -4.48 4.22
CA SER A 82 17.50 -4.93 3.46
C SER A 82 17.56 -4.36 2.05
N ARG A 83 16.41 -4.12 1.40
CA ARG A 83 16.34 -3.56 0.04
C ARG A 83 15.95 -2.08 0.00
N SER A 84 15.60 -1.49 1.13
CA SER A 84 15.10 -0.11 1.23
C SER A 84 13.89 0.15 0.34
N GLY A 85 12.94 -0.76 0.35
CA GLY A 85 11.72 -0.68 -0.45
C GLY A 85 10.51 -1.21 0.27
N PHE A 86 9.36 -1.11 -0.36
CA PHE A 86 8.09 -1.54 0.22
C PHE A 86 7.64 -2.86 -0.39
N ILE A 87 7.06 -3.71 0.44
CA ILE A 87 6.47 -4.99 0.03
C ILE A 87 5.03 -5.08 0.49
N LEU A 88 4.26 -5.93 -0.16
CA LEU A 88 2.93 -6.29 0.26
C LEU A 88 2.86 -7.82 0.36
N TYR A 89 2.35 -8.36 1.45
CA TYR A 89 2.15 -9.79 1.59
C TYR A 89 0.81 -10.11 2.22
N ASP A 90 0.27 -11.25 1.87
CA ASP A 90 -0.97 -11.77 2.43
C ASP A 90 -0.70 -12.62 3.66
N LEU A 91 -1.47 -12.41 4.74
CA LEU A 91 -1.29 -13.13 6.00
C LEU A 91 -1.55 -14.63 5.88
N GLU A 92 -2.45 -15.04 5.00
CA GLU A 92 -2.78 -16.44 4.80
C GLU A 92 -1.74 -17.17 3.93
N GLN A 93 -1.18 -16.46 2.96
CA GLN A 93 -0.19 -17.02 2.03
C GLN A 93 1.24 -16.91 2.56
N GLY A 94 1.47 -16.00 3.51
CA GLY A 94 2.80 -15.75 4.06
C GLY A 94 3.71 -14.96 3.11
N ILE A 95 5.01 -15.00 3.42
CA ILE A 95 6.02 -14.26 2.65
C ILE A 95 6.88 -15.24 1.86
N GLU A 96 6.78 -15.21 0.52
CA GLU A 96 7.64 -15.95 -0.39
C GLU A 96 8.22 -14.99 -1.45
N ASN A 97 9.49 -14.62 -1.30
CA ASN A 97 10.20 -13.78 -2.27
C ASN A 97 9.41 -12.55 -2.76
N PRO A 98 8.89 -11.70 -1.88
CA PRO A 98 8.07 -10.58 -2.29
C PRO A 98 8.89 -9.59 -3.12
N HIS A 99 8.29 -9.02 -4.17
CA HIS A 99 8.89 -7.91 -4.89
C HIS A 99 8.91 -6.65 -4.03
N ALA A 100 9.99 -5.90 -4.11
CA ALA A 100 10.12 -4.62 -3.44
C ALA A 100 9.87 -3.47 -4.42
N TYR A 101 9.12 -2.49 -3.98
CA TYR A 101 8.65 -1.36 -4.77
C TYR A 101 9.05 -0.03 -4.14
N THR A 102 9.04 1.02 -4.95
CA THR A 102 9.04 2.39 -4.46
C THR A 102 7.72 2.68 -3.74
N TRP A 103 7.64 3.83 -3.08
CA TRP A 103 6.37 4.27 -2.45
C TRP A 103 5.25 4.40 -3.48
N ASP A 104 5.52 5.00 -4.63
CA ASP A 104 4.54 5.06 -5.72
C ASP A 104 4.15 3.67 -6.24
N GLY A 105 5.13 2.76 -6.34
CA GLY A 105 4.92 1.41 -6.83
C GLY A 105 4.01 0.58 -5.95
N ILE A 106 4.16 0.69 -4.64
CA ILE A 106 3.35 -0.11 -3.69
C ILE A 106 1.87 0.30 -3.67
N TRP A 107 1.56 1.55 -4.06
CA TRP A 107 0.19 2.05 -4.13
C TRP A 107 -0.46 1.93 -5.51
N LEU A 108 0.30 1.52 -6.53
CA LEU A 108 -0.21 1.46 -7.91
C LEU A 108 -1.46 0.59 -8.05
N ASP A 109 -1.44 -0.60 -7.48
CA ASP A 109 -2.57 -1.54 -7.53
C ASP A 109 -3.78 -0.98 -6.75
N GLU A 110 -3.55 -0.29 -5.64
CA GLU A 110 -4.60 0.35 -4.87
C GLU A 110 -5.27 1.50 -5.65
N VAL A 111 -4.50 2.31 -6.37
CA VAL A 111 -5.07 3.36 -7.23
C VAL A 111 -5.95 2.74 -8.31
N SER A 112 -5.51 1.66 -8.94
CA SER A 112 -6.32 0.89 -9.89
C SER A 112 -7.60 0.36 -9.25
N PHE A 113 -7.50 -0.17 -8.04
CA PHE A 113 -8.64 -0.67 -7.27
C PHE A 113 -9.66 0.44 -6.96
N TRP A 114 -9.20 1.63 -6.57
CA TRP A 114 -10.10 2.77 -6.33
C TRP A 114 -10.85 3.16 -7.60
N TRP A 115 -10.15 3.21 -8.71
CA TRP A 115 -10.75 3.53 -10.01
C TRP A 115 -11.78 2.48 -10.43
N GLU A 116 -11.49 1.19 -10.26
CA GLU A 116 -12.43 0.10 -10.53
C GLU A 116 -13.65 0.11 -9.63
N ASN A 117 -13.52 0.61 -8.41
CA ASN A 117 -14.61 0.75 -7.45
C ASN A 117 -15.35 2.09 -7.57
N GLU A 118 -15.24 2.71 -8.72
CA GLU A 118 -16.00 3.90 -9.09
C GLU A 118 -15.76 5.12 -8.19
N TRP A 119 -14.58 5.24 -7.59
CA TRP A 119 -14.20 6.50 -6.97
C TRP A 119 -14.12 7.57 -8.06
N GLU A 120 -14.63 8.76 -7.75
CA GLU A 120 -14.47 9.91 -8.64
C GLU A 120 -12.97 10.26 -8.80
N ASP A 121 -12.58 10.72 -9.98
CA ASP A 121 -11.18 11.07 -10.26
C ASP A 121 -10.62 12.07 -9.24
N ASP A 122 -11.42 13.04 -8.80
CA ASP A 122 -11.01 14.02 -7.80
C ASP A 122 -10.82 13.41 -6.41
N GLU A 123 -11.58 12.37 -6.08
CA GLU A 123 -11.39 11.60 -4.83
C GLU A 123 -10.06 10.84 -4.87
N ILE A 124 -9.76 10.18 -5.99
CA ILE A 124 -8.48 9.49 -6.20
C ILE A 124 -7.32 10.48 -6.10
N ARG A 125 -7.41 11.63 -6.78
CA ARG A 125 -6.39 12.68 -6.74
C ARG A 125 -6.17 13.23 -5.33
N LYS A 126 -7.23 13.40 -4.58
CA LYS A 126 -7.16 13.91 -3.20
C LYS A 126 -6.40 12.96 -2.28
N VAL A 127 -6.73 11.68 -2.30
CA VAL A 127 -6.02 10.65 -1.52
C VAL A 127 -4.58 10.49 -2.02
N ALA A 128 -4.36 10.44 -3.31
CA ALA A 128 -3.03 10.33 -3.92
C ALA A 128 -2.13 11.50 -3.52
N LYS A 129 -2.66 12.72 -3.48
CA LYS A 129 -1.93 13.90 -3.00
C LYS A 129 -1.56 13.78 -1.53
N ALA A 130 -2.49 13.32 -0.69
CA ALA A 130 -2.24 13.11 0.73
C ALA A 130 -1.23 11.98 0.99
N LEU A 131 -1.07 11.04 0.07
CA LEU A 131 -0.05 9.99 0.08
C LEU A 131 1.24 10.36 -0.68
N ASP A 132 1.34 11.57 -1.19
CA ASP A 132 2.48 12.05 -1.99
C ASP A 132 2.80 11.17 -3.21
N LEU A 133 1.77 10.66 -3.88
CA LEU A 133 1.91 9.88 -5.11
C LEU A 133 2.09 10.79 -6.31
N LYS A 134 3.06 10.47 -7.17
CA LYS A 134 3.52 11.38 -8.24
C LYS A 134 2.85 11.17 -9.59
N TYR A 135 2.33 9.95 -9.84
CA TYR A 135 1.91 9.54 -11.19
C TYR A 135 0.40 9.34 -11.31
N VAL A 136 -0.40 9.90 -10.41
CA VAL A 136 -1.85 9.62 -10.34
C VAL A 136 -2.59 10.01 -11.63
N ASP A 137 -2.27 11.17 -12.20
CA ASP A 137 -2.95 11.63 -13.42
C ASP A 137 -2.64 10.74 -14.62
N GLU A 138 -1.38 10.34 -14.76
CA GLU A 138 -0.94 9.41 -15.81
C GLU A 138 -1.55 8.02 -15.64
N ILE A 139 -1.70 7.57 -14.39
CA ILE A 139 -2.33 6.28 -14.08
C ILE A 139 -3.82 6.31 -14.45
N ILE A 140 -4.55 7.35 -14.05
CA ILE A 140 -5.97 7.50 -14.37
C ILE A 140 -6.18 7.54 -15.89
N GLU A 141 -5.40 8.35 -16.60
CA GLU A 141 -5.46 8.45 -18.06
C GLU A 141 -5.18 7.09 -18.72
N SER A 142 -4.18 6.37 -18.25
CA SER A 142 -3.85 5.03 -18.76
C SER A 142 -4.96 4.01 -18.50
N LEU A 143 -5.59 4.04 -17.31
CA LEU A 143 -6.72 3.18 -16.98
C LEU A 143 -7.91 3.43 -17.90
N GLU A 144 -8.28 4.69 -18.10
CA GLU A 144 -9.37 5.09 -19.00
C GLU A 144 -9.11 4.64 -20.42
N GLN A 145 -7.91 4.86 -20.95
CA GLN A 145 -7.54 4.45 -22.31
C GLN A 145 -7.60 2.94 -22.48
N ASN A 146 -7.04 2.16 -21.56
CA ASN A 146 -7.05 0.70 -21.64
C ASN A 146 -8.46 0.12 -21.47
N ASP A 147 -9.29 0.74 -20.66
CA ASP A 147 -10.71 0.34 -20.52
C ASP A 147 -11.48 0.57 -21.84
N GLU A 148 -11.30 1.73 -22.47
CA GLU A 148 -11.89 2.03 -23.79
C GLU A 148 -11.43 1.04 -24.88
N GLU A 149 -10.18 0.61 -24.82
CA GLU A 149 -9.60 -0.38 -25.73
C GLU A 149 -10.00 -1.82 -25.40
N GLY A 150 -10.64 -2.06 -24.25
CA GLY A 150 -11.04 -3.39 -23.78
C GLY A 150 -9.88 -4.27 -23.31
N THR A 151 -8.80 -3.67 -22.82
CA THR A 151 -7.58 -4.36 -22.37
C THR A 151 -7.42 -4.50 -20.85
N LEU A 152 -8.51 -4.32 -20.08
CA LEU A 152 -8.53 -4.48 -18.63
C LEU A 152 -9.62 -5.47 -18.15
N SER A 153 -10.06 -6.38 -19.02
CA SER A 153 -11.19 -7.27 -18.75
C SER A 153 -10.81 -8.55 -18.02
N THR A 154 -9.56 -8.96 -18.07
CA THR A 154 -9.05 -10.18 -17.43
C THR A 154 -7.96 -9.89 -16.41
N PHE A 155 -7.68 -10.85 -15.52
CA PHE A 155 -6.58 -10.72 -14.56
C PHE A 155 -5.22 -10.60 -15.27
N GLU A 156 -5.01 -11.37 -16.34
CA GLU A 156 -3.79 -11.32 -17.14
C GLU A 156 -3.58 -9.95 -17.80
N GLU A 157 -4.65 -9.33 -18.29
CA GLU A 157 -4.60 -7.98 -18.86
C GLU A 157 -4.27 -6.93 -17.80
N LYS A 158 -4.84 -7.03 -16.61
CA LYS A 158 -4.52 -6.15 -15.48
C LYS A 158 -3.08 -6.30 -15.02
N ASP A 159 -2.59 -7.54 -14.89
CA ASP A 159 -1.20 -7.81 -14.53
C ASP A 159 -0.23 -7.25 -15.59
N ALA A 160 -0.57 -7.39 -16.85
CA ALA A 160 0.22 -6.83 -17.95
C ALA A 160 0.25 -5.29 -17.88
N TRP A 161 -0.88 -4.66 -17.57
CA TRP A 161 -0.96 -3.21 -17.38
C TRP A 161 -0.13 -2.76 -16.18
N LEU A 162 -0.25 -3.41 -15.01
CA LEU A 162 0.55 -3.11 -13.83
C LEU A 162 2.05 -3.20 -14.13
N ASN A 163 2.50 -4.27 -14.76
CA ASN A 163 3.90 -4.46 -15.14
C ASN A 163 4.38 -3.38 -16.11
N LYS A 164 3.54 -2.98 -17.05
CA LYS A 164 3.85 -1.88 -17.98
C LYS A 164 4.06 -0.56 -17.23
N MET A 165 3.20 -0.23 -16.27
CA MET A 165 3.31 0.99 -15.47
C MET A 165 4.53 0.96 -14.55
N ILE A 166 4.79 -0.18 -13.91
CA ILE A 166 5.98 -0.40 -13.08
C ILE A 166 7.26 -0.15 -13.89
N ASN A 167 7.35 -0.71 -15.08
CA ASN A 167 8.52 -0.55 -15.95
C ASN A 167 8.65 0.88 -16.47
N LYS A 168 7.54 1.49 -16.88
CA LYS A 168 7.53 2.85 -17.45
C LYS A 168 8.04 3.90 -16.46
N TYR A 169 7.68 3.79 -15.19
CA TYR A 169 8.03 4.78 -14.17
C TYR A 169 9.12 4.32 -13.20
N GLY A 170 9.70 3.15 -13.42
CA GLY A 170 10.78 2.63 -12.55
C GLY A 170 10.33 2.41 -11.11
N LEU A 171 9.17 1.77 -10.92
CA LEU A 171 8.52 1.65 -9.61
C LEU A 171 8.98 0.42 -8.80
N ARG A 172 9.91 -0.36 -9.29
CA ARG A 172 10.50 -1.50 -8.57
C ARG A 172 11.89 -1.14 -8.04
N VAL A 173 12.22 -1.63 -6.85
CA VAL A 173 13.49 -1.31 -6.15
C VAL A 173 14.58 -2.36 -6.42
N GLU A 174 14.24 -3.51 -6.90
CA GLU A 174 15.18 -4.63 -7.13
C GLU A 174 16.22 -4.35 -8.22
#